data_f6233c4018e361cb1ac70f481788e05d
#
_entry.id   f6233c4018e361cb1ac70f481788e05d
#
_cell.length_a   1.000
_cell.length_b   1.000
_cell.length_c   1.000
_cell.angle_alpha   90.00
_cell.angle_beta   90.00
_cell.angle_gamma   90.00
#
_symmetry.space_group_name_H-M   'P 1'
#
loop_
_entity.id
_entity.type
_entity.pdbx_description
1 polymer ?
#
loop_
_entity_poly.entity_id
_entity_poly.type
_entity_poly.pdbx_seq_one_letter_code
_entity_poly.pdbx_strand_id
1 'polypeptide(L)'
;MTHRLAIAQIAMRWTTHENIKAIRWAMDLAHSKGARLCGFSELAVTGFHRQIAGEATPEVVAPAIRELQAHGAELSLSIAVGAPTFNEDGAKYISHLLLDELGNTAAVISKRGLTDPEAKFFARGSSRPVGNVSGLRCSAVICREVEDVDLVAAELPPGTVDVIFVPGSLRQDPNKPRTDPPEYVRSLQRVARATGAYIVQTKWPNALNRPEESVDGGGSTALSPEGDILFRLPMQTSGVAVFTLGDRHFEWHSEA
;
A
#
# COMPACT_ATOMS: atom_id res chain seq x y z
N MET A 1 -3.03 -23.42 -5.51
CA MET A 1 -1.65 -22.93 -5.20
C MET A 1 -1.72 -22.05 -3.97
N THR A 2 -0.77 -22.17 -3.07
CA THR A 2 -0.69 -21.31 -1.88
C THR A 2 0.06 -20.03 -2.26
N HIS A 3 -0.59 -18.86 -2.09
CA HIS A 3 0.04 -17.56 -2.37
C HIS A 3 0.71 -17.04 -1.09
N ARG A 4 2.03 -16.88 -1.12
CA ARG A 4 2.81 -16.32 -0.03
C ARG A 4 3.11 -14.86 -0.31
N LEU A 5 2.61 -13.98 0.56
CA LEU A 5 2.69 -12.52 0.45
C LEU A 5 3.57 -11.92 1.54
N ALA A 6 3.97 -10.68 1.33
CA ALA A 6 4.59 -9.86 2.37
C ALA A 6 3.91 -8.50 2.51
N ILE A 7 3.91 -7.97 3.72
CA ILE A 7 3.57 -6.59 4.06
C ILE A 7 4.83 -5.90 4.55
N ALA A 8 5.30 -4.89 3.83
CA ALA A 8 6.39 -4.04 4.24
C ALA A 8 5.85 -2.82 5.02
N GLN A 9 5.94 -2.89 6.34
CA GLN A 9 5.66 -1.78 7.24
C GLN A 9 6.99 -1.08 7.57
N ILE A 10 7.51 -0.31 6.61
CA ILE A 10 8.82 0.35 6.71
C ILE A 10 8.67 1.83 7.04
N ALA A 11 9.66 2.40 7.72
CA ALA A 11 9.62 3.80 8.10
C ALA A 11 9.73 4.72 6.87
N MET A 12 8.89 5.76 6.83
CA MET A 12 8.98 6.85 5.86
C MET A 12 10.29 7.63 6.08
N ARG A 13 10.99 7.94 4.99
CA ARG A 13 12.18 8.79 4.96
C ARG A 13 11.90 10.09 4.20
N TRP A 14 12.78 11.07 4.35
CA TRP A 14 12.63 12.40 3.73
C TRP A 14 12.96 12.43 2.24
N THR A 15 13.76 11.49 1.75
CA THR A 15 14.21 11.46 0.36
C THR A 15 13.80 10.16 -0.34
N THR A 16 13.53 10.27 -1.65
CA THR A 16 13.27 9.10 -2.50
C THR A 16 14.43 8.11 -2.42
N HIS A 17 15.67 8.58 -2.43
CA HIS A 17 16.85 7.72 -2.35
C HIS A 17 16.87 6.84 -1.08
N GLU A 18 16.54 7.41 0.08
CA GLU A 18 16.48 6.64 1.34
C GLU A 18 15.28 5.68 1.36
N ASN A 19 14.13 6.10 0.82
CA ASN A 19 12.96 5.24 0.70
C ASN A 19 13.23 4.05 -0.22
N ILE A 20 13.89 4.24 -1.37
CA ILE A 20 14.25 3.14 -2.29
C ILE A 20 15.18 2.13 -1.60
N LYS A 21 16.15 2.56 -0.81
CA LYS A 21 16.99 1.65 -0.02
C LYS A 21 16.15 0.79 0.95
N ALA A 22 15.21 1.41 1.66
CA ALA A 22 14.34 0.69 2.58
C ALA A 22 13.38 -0.26 1.85
N ILE A 23 12.83 0.15 0.69
CA ILE A 23 11.97 -0.70 -0.15
C ILE A 23 12.77 -1.92 -0.64
N ARG A 24 13.98 -1.74 -1.18
CA ARG A 24 14.82 -2.84 -1.66
C ARG A 24 15.18 -3.81 -0.54
N TRP A 25 15.57 -3.31 0.63
CA TRP A 25 15.79 -4.15 1.81
C TRP A 25 14.55 -5.02 2.13
N ALA A 26 13.37 -4.43 2.10
CA ALA A 26 12.14 -5.17 2.36
C ALA A 26 11.82 -6.18 1.26
N MET A 27 12.13 -5.88 -0.02
CA MET A 27 12.00 -6.80 -1.15
C MET A 27 12.93 -8.00 -0.99
N ASP A 28 14.21 -7.76 -0.67
CA ASP A 28 15.22 -8.81 -0.45
C ASP A 28 14.79 -9.75 0.68
N LEU A 29 14.32 -9.16 1.79
CA LEU A 29 13.84 -9.92 2.93
C LEU A 29 12.59 -10.74 2.58
N ALA A 30 11.58 -10.13 1.95
CA ALA A 30 10.37 -10.81 1.52
C ALA A 30 10.69 -12.00 0.60
N HIS A 31 11.56 -11.79 -0.40
CA HIS A 31 12.01 -12.83 -1.32
C HIS A 31 12.73 -13.95 -0.56
N SER A 32 13.68 -13.63 0.33
CA SER A 32 14.44 -14.63 1.11
C SER A 32 13.56 -15.51 1.99
N LYS A 33 12.36 -15.01 2.34
CA LYS A 33 11.32 -15.73 3.11
C LYS A 33 10.26 -16.39 2.23
N GLY A 34 10.47 -16.40 0.91
CA GLY A 34 9.62 -17.10 -0.05
C GLY A 34 8.34 -16.35 -0.44
N ALA A 35 8.19 -15.06 -0.10
CA ALA A 35 7.09 -14.25 -0.63
C ALA A 35 7.22 -14.08 -2.15
N ARG A 36 6.08 -14.00 -2.83
CA ARG A 36 5.99 -13.76 -4.27
C ARG A 36 5.40 -12.40 -4.61
N LEU A 37 4.78 -11.74 -3.65
CA LEU A 37 4.18 -10.42 -3.79
C LEU A 37 4.40 -9.65 -2.49
N CYS A 38 4.95 -8.43 -2.57
CA CYS A 38 5.20 -7.57 -1.43
C CYS A 38 4.42 -6.25 -1.57
N GLY A 39 3.61 -5.90 -0.56
CA GLY A 39 2.84 -4.67 -0.51
C GLY A 39 3.53 -3.58 0.30
N PHE A 40 3.51 -2.35 -0.21
CA PHE A 40 4.09 -1.14 0.38
C PHE A 40 3.04 -0.07 0.63
N SER A 41 3.36 0.94 1.43
CA SER A 41 2.45 2.00 1.82
C SER A 41 2.18 3.03 0.72
N GLU A 42 1.23 3.95 0.97
CA GLU A 42 0.91 5.09 0.11
C GLU A 42 2.14 5.96 -0.10
N LEU A 43 2.47 6.33 -1.36
CA LEU A 43 3.64 7.13 -1.70
C LEU A 43 4.96 6.60 -1.11
N ALA A 44 5.11 5.26 -1.03
CA ALA A 44 6.29 4.62 -0.46
C ALA A 44 7.60 5.09 -1.09
N VAL A 45 7.59 5.39 -2.38
CA VAL A 45 8.77 5.83 -3.14
C VAL A 45 9.27 7.19 -2.68
N THR A 46 8.38 8.18 -2.51
CA THR A 46 8.76 9.56 -2.19
C THR A 46 8.60 9.92 -0.71
N GLY A 47 7.83 9.14 0.03
CA GLY A 47 7.25 9.54 1.30
C GLY A 47 6.06 10.49 1.11
N PHE A 48 5.26 10.66 2.16
CA PHE A 48 4.13 11.59 2.19
C PHE A 48 4.38 12.67 3.26
N HIS A 49 5.13 13.70 2.89
CA HIS A 49 5.61 14.72 3.82
C HIS A 49 5.66 16.11 3.18
N ARG A 50 5.88 17.15 4.00
CA ARG A 50 5.85 18.58 3.58
C ARG A 50 6.89 18.95 2.51
N GLN A 51 7.95 18.16 2.32
CA GLN A 51 8.96 18.38 1.30
C GLN A 51 8.71 17.59 0.01
N ILE A 52 7.56 16.92 -0.10
CA ILE A 52 7.23 16.04 -1.23
C ILE A 52 7.31 16.75 -2.60
N ALA A 53 7.17 18.06 -2.66
CA ALA A 53 7.22 18.82 -3.92
C ALA A 53 8.54 18.62 -4.68
N GLY A 54 9.66 18.51 -3.96
CA GLY A 54 10.97 18.25 -4.56
C GLY A 54 11.19 16.77 -4.94
N GLU A 55 10.50 15.85 -4.27
CA GLU A 55 10.62 14.42 -4.50
C GLU A 55 9.62 13.92 -5.57
N ALA A 56 8.42 14.52 -5.63
CA ALA A 56 7.37 14.14 -6.58
C ALA A 56 7.54 14.84 -7.92
N THR A 57 8.65 14.58 -8.61
CA THR A 57 8.95 15.03 -9.98
C THR A 57 9.26 13.84 -10.88
N PRO A 58 9.02 13.95 -12.22
CA PRO A 58 9.34 12.86 -13.15
C PRO A 58 10.81 12.45 -13.10
N GLU A 59 11.72 13.41 -12.93
CA GLU A 59 13.17 13.21 -12.93
C GLU A 59 13.63 12.38 -11.72
N VAL A 60 12.94 12.49 -10.58
CA VAL A 60 13.23 11.74 -9.36
C VAL A 60 12.50 10.40 -9.37
N VAL A 61 11.21 10.40 -9.72
CA VAL A 61 10.35 9.21 -9.56
C VAL A 61 10.60 8.18 -10.67
N ALA A 62 10.78 8.59 -11.93
CA ALA A 62 10.91 7.62 -13.01
C ALA A 62 12.15 6.73 -12.90
N PRO A 63 13.37 7.24 -12.55
CA PRO A 63 14.50 6.37 -12.27
C PRO A 63 14.27 5.43 -11.09
N ALA A 64 13.64 5.91 -10.02
CA ALA A 64 13.32 5.11 -8.83
C ALA A 64 12.39 3.93 -9.16
N ILE A 65 11.34 4.15 -9.95
CA ILE A 65 10.45 3.08 -10.40
C ILE A 65 11.20 2.06 -11.26
N ARG A 66 12.03 2.51 -12.22
CA ARG A 66 12.84 1.59 -13.03
C ARG A 66 13.79 0.74 -12.19
N GLU A 67 14.38 1.31 -11.14
CA GLU A 67 15.23 0.57 -10.20
C GLU A 67 14.42 -0.53 -9.49
N LEU A 68 13.21 -0.23 -9.00
CA LEU A 68 12.35 -1.22 -8.36
C LEU A 68 11.87 -2.29 -9.33
N GLN A 69 11.55 -1.93 -10.58
CA GLN A 69 11.19 -2.88 -11.64
C GLN A 69 12.33 -3.87 -11.91
N ALA A 70 13.55 -3.36 -12.10
CA ALA A 70 14.72 -4.20 -12.34
C ALA A 70 14.99 -5.13 -11.14
N HIS A 71 14.95 -4.59 -9.92
CA HIS A 71 15.18 -5.37 -8.71
C HIS A 71 14.09 -6.43 -8.47
N GLY A 72 12.82 -6.09 -8.73
CA GLY A 72 11.71 -7.05 -8.67
C GLY A 72 11.89 -8.20 -9.67
N ALA A 73 12.33 -7.89 -10.90
CA ALA A 73 12.62 -8.90 -11.91
C ALA A 73 13.79 -9.82 -11.52
N GLU A 74 14.89 -9.27 -10.98
CA GLU A 74 16.02 -10.05 -10.46
C GLU A 74 15.59 -11.05 -9.37
N LEU A 75 14.67 -10.62 -8.49
CA LEU A 75 14.14 -11.45 -7.41
C LEU A 75 12.99 -12.37 -7.83
N SER A 76 12.42 -12.19 -9.04
CA SER A 76 11.13 -12.78 -9.44
C SER A 76 10.03 -12.49 -8.40
N LEU A 77 10.00 -11.27 -7.89
CA LEU A 77 9.09 -10.77 -6.86
C LEU A 77 8.20 -9.67 -7.44
N SER A 78 6.90 -9.89 -7.46
CA SER A 78 5.94 -8.82 -7.73
C SER A 78 5.86 -7.85 -6.56
N ILE A 79 5.58 -6.56 -6.84
CA ILE A 79 5.35 -5.57 -5.79
C ILE A 79 4.12 -4.71 -6.06
N ALA A 80 3.47 -4.31 -4.97
CA ALA A 80 2.40 -3.31 -4.96
C ALA A 80 2.92 -2.08 -4.19
N VAL A 81 3.26 -0.99 -4.89
CA VAL A 81 4.02 0.12 -4.31
C VAL A 81 3.41 1.49 -4.62
N GLY A 82 3.30 2.34 -3.59
CA GLY A 82 2.82 3.71 -3.73
C GLY A 82 3.88 4.66 -4.28
N ALA A 83 3.53 5.42 -5.33
CA ALA A 83 4.38 6.45 -5.92
C ALA A 83 3.55 7.57 -6.56
N PRO A 84 4.08 8.79 -6.71
CA PRO A 84 3.52 9.75 -7.65
C PRO A 84 3.61 9.23 -9.07
N THR A 85 2.57 9.50 -9.88
CA THR A 85 2.62 9.31 -11.34
C THR A 85 2.25 10.61 -12.05
N PHE A 86 2.54 10.68 -13.34
CA PHE A 86 2.40 11.90 -14.13
C PHE A 86 1.74 11.57 -15.46
N ASN A 87 0.86 12.45 -15.95
CA ASN A 87 0.37 12.38 -17.32
C ASN A 87 1.20 13.29 -18.25
N GLU A 88 0.89 13.27 -19.52
CA GLU A 88 1.59 14.06 -20.54
C GLU A 88 1.43 15.58 -20.32
N ASP A 89 0.32 16.02 -19.73
CA ASP A 89 0.07 17.42 -19.38
C ASP A 89 0.76 17.86 -18.07
N GLY A 90 1.52 16.97 -17.44
CA GLY A 90 2.24 17.23 -16.19
C GLY A 90 1.37 17.16 -14.93
N ALA A 91 0.11 16.72 -15.01
CA ALA A 91 -0.69 16.49 -13.83
C ALA A 91 -0.12 15.33 -13.01
N LYS A 92 -0.09 15.51 -11.69
CA LYS A 92 0.46 14.55 -10.72
C LYS A 92 -0.66 13.77 -10.06
N TYR A 93 -0.44 12.48 -9.83
CA TYR A 93 -1.40 11.59 -9.16
C TYR A 93 -0.75 10.89 -7.97
N ILE A 94 -1.50 10.65 -6.92
CA ILE A 94 -1.15 9.65 -5.91
C ILE A 94 -1.55 8.31 -6.49
N SER A 95 -0.58 7.45 -6.77
CA SER A 95 -0.86 6.17 -7.41
C SER A 95 -0.29 4.99 -6.63
N HIS A 96 -0.91 3.83 -6.83
CA HIS A 96 -0.41 2.54 -6.38
C HIS A 96 -0.14 1.68 -7.61
N LEU A 97 1.12 1.33 -7.83
CA LEU A 97 1.58 0.57 -8.97
C LEU A 97 1.62 -0.91 -8.62
N LEU A 98 1.10 -1.74 -9.51
CA LEU A 98 1.30 -3.19 -9.48
C LEU A 98 2.40 -3.53 -10.50
N LEU A 99 3.55 -3.95 -10.00
CA LEU A 99 4.68 -4.38 -10.82
C LEU A 99 4.78 -5.90 -10.73
N ASP A 100 4.82 -6.58 -11.90
CA ASP A 100 4.89 -8.03 -11.95
C ASP A 100 6.31 -8.57 -11.70
N GLU A 101 6.43 -9.87 -11.62
CA GLU A 101 7.70 -10.58 -11.38
C GLU A 101 8.71 -10.49 -12.53
N LEU A 102 8.32 -9.90 -13.66
CA LEU A 102 9.18 -9.60 -14.80
C LEU A 102 9.59 -8.13 -14.84
N GLY A 103 9.12 -7.31 -13.87
CA GLY A 103 9.36 -5.88 -13.80
C GLY A 103 8.44 -5.03 -14.67
N ASN A 104 7.38 -5.62 -15.28
CA ASN A 104 6.41 -4.85 -16.04
C ASN A 104 5.38 -4.19 -15.12
N THR A 105 4.80 -3.08 -15.56
CA THR A 105 3.67 -2.45 -14.88
C THR A 105 2.37 -3.15 -15.29
N ALA A 106 1.82 -3.97 -14.40
CA ALA A 106 0.55 -4.67 -14.62
C ALA A 106 -0.67 -3.75 -14.47
N ALA A 107 -0.60 -2.77 -13.55
CA ALA A 107 -1.62 -1.72 -13.40
C ALA A 107 -1.08 -0.50 -12.68
N VAL A 108 -1.68 0.67 -12.95
CA VAL A 108 -1.49 1.92 -12.22
C VAL A 108 -2.86 2.37 -11.70
N ILE A 109 -3.05 2.34 -10.39
CA ILE A 109 -4.28 2.73 -9.72
C ILE A 109 -4.07 4.12 -9.13
N SER A 110 -4.70 5.15 -9.69
CA SER A 110 -4.59 6.52 -9.21
C SER A 110 -5.73 6.85 -8.24
N LYS A 111 -5.40 7.49 -7.12
CA LYS A 111 -6.33 7.88 -6.06
C LYS A 111 -7.42 8.79 -6.58
N ARG A 112 -8.68 8.42 -6.35
CA ARG A 112 -9.88 9.17 -6.74
C ARG A 112 -10.41 10.05 -5.59
N GLY A 113 -10.37 9.50 -4.38
CA GLY A 113 -10.84 10.14 -3.16
C GLY A 113 -9.79 11.01 -2.50
N LEU A 114 -9.39 12.13 -3.14
CA LEU A 114 -8.43 13.06 -2.55
C LEU A 114 -9.05 13.83 -1.37
N THR A 115 -8.23 14.07 -0.34
CA THR A 115 -8.53 15.07 0.70
C THR A 115 -8.30 16.49 0.15
N ASP A 116 -8.86 17.52 0.81
CA ASP A 116 -8.67 18.90 0.39
C ASP A 116 -7.19 19.35 0.30
N PRO A 117 -6.30 18.96 1.25
CA PRO A 117 -4.87 19.22 1.11
C PRO A 117 -4.24 18.52 -0.11
N GLU A 118 -4.60 17.27 -0.37
CA GLU A 118 -4.08 16.51 -1.51
C GLU A 118 -4.55 17.09 -2.84
N ALA A 119 -5.81 17.53 -2.94
CA ALA A 119 -6.38 18.12 -4.16
C ALA A 119 -5.72 19.43 -4.58
N LYS A 120 -4.95 20.08 -3.71
CA LYS A 120 -4.15 21.26 -4.05
C LYS A 120 -2.88 20.92 -4.82
N PHE A 121 -2.44 19.66 -4.77
CA PHE A 121 -1.16 19.22 -5.31
C PHE A 121 -1.29 18.05 -6.30
N PHE A 122 -2.32 17.21 -6.15
CA PHE A 122 -2.56 16.04 -6.97
C PHE A 122 -3.90 16.12 -7.71
N ALA A 123 -3.94 15.52 -8.90
CA ALA A 123 -5.16 15.32 -9.67
C ALA A 123 -5.89 14.02 -9.24
N ARG A 124 -7.20 13.98 -9.48
CA ARG A 124 -8.02 12.80 -9.22
C ARG A 124 -7.84 11.74 -10.30
N GLY A 125 -7.70 10.48 -9.89
CA GLY A 125 -7.79 9.34 -10.79
C GLY A 125 -9.19 9.17 -11.38
N SER A 126 -9.29 8.50 -12.53
CA SER A 126 -10.55 8.29 -13.26
C SER A 126 -11.11 6.87 -13.12
N SER A 127 -10.26 5.88 -12.85
CA SER A 127 -10.63 4.46 -12.81
C SER A 127 -9.84 3.70 -11.75
N ARG A 128 -10.28 2.48 -11.47
CA ARG A 128 -9.63 1.54 -10.54
C ARG A 128 -9.33 0.23 -11.28
N PRO A 129 -8.26 0.19 -12.09
CA PRO A 129 -7.91 -1.01 -12.87
C PRO A 129 -7.52 -2.18 -11.97
N VAL A 130 -7.67 -3.38 -12.52
CA VAL A 130 -7.22 -4.64 -11.93
C VAL A 130 -6.02 -5.13 -12.73
N GLY A 131 -4.92 -5.45 -12.05
CA GLY A 131 -3.72 -6.05 -12.64
C GLY A 131 -3.51 -7.48 -12.14
N ASN A 132 -2.86 -8.31 -12.95
CA ASN A 132 -2.45 -9.66 -12.54
C ASN A 132 -1.00 -9.63 -12.09
N VAL A 133 -0.74 -10.00 -10.84
CA VAL A 133 0.60 -10.11 -10.25
C VAL A 133 0.70 -11.40 -9.42
N SER A 134 1.76 -12.17 -9.64
CA SER A 134 1.98 -13.45 -8.95
C SER A 134 0.78 -14.41 -8.98
N GLY A 135 0.01 -14.40 -10.09
CA GLY A 135 -1.17 -15.24 -10.27
C GLY A 135 -2.42 -14.77 -9.49
N LEU A 136 -2.42 -13.55 -8.96
CA LEU A 136 -3.54 -12.93 -8.27
C LEU A 136 -4.04 -11.70 -9.05
N ARG A 137 -5.36 -11.54 -9.12
CA ARG A 137 -5.99 -10.30 -9.61
C ARG A 137 -5.98 -9.29 -8.46
N CYS A 138 -5.24 -8.21 -8.63
CA CYS A 138 -5.03 -7.22 -7.59
C CYS A 138 -5.50 -5.84 -8.04
N SER A 139 -5.95 -5.03 -7.07
CA SER A 139 -6.20 -3.60 -7.23
C SER A 139 -5.84 -2.87 -5.95
N ALA A 140 -6.11 -1.56 -5.87
CA ALA A 140 -5.87 -0.78 -4.66
C ALA A 140 -7.03 0.17 -4.34
N VAL A 141 -7.27 0.38 -3.05
CA VAL A 141 -8.15 1.38 -2.47
C VAL A 141 -7.29 2.27 -1.56
N ILE A 142 -7.00 3.50 -2.00
CA ILE A 142 -5.93 4.28 -1.41
C ILE A 142 -6.45 5.14 -0.25
N CYS A 143 -5.96 4.84 0.96
CA CYS A 143 -6.18 5.64 2.17
C CYS A 143 -7.69 5.85 2.47
N ARG A 144 -8.17 7.10 2.54
CA ARG A 144 -9.55 7.43 2.90
C ARG A 144 -10.62 6.84 1.96
N GLU A 145 -10.27 6.37 0.78
CA GLU A 145 -11.22 5.75 -0.15
C GLU A 145 -11.93 4.52 0.43
N VAL A 146 -11.39 3.93 1.50
CA VAL A 146 -12.06 2.83 2.25
C VAL A 146 -13.39 3.26 2.87
N GLU A 147 -13.64 4.58 2.99
CA GLU A 147 -14.90 5.12 3.50
C GLU A 147 -15.98 5.14 2.41
N ASP A 148 -15.60 5.15 1.14
CA ASP A 148 -16.47 5.20 -0.03
C ASP A 148 -16.88 3.78 -0.48
N VAL A 149 -17.36 2.94 0.43
CA VAL A 149 -17.58 1.48 0.24
C VAL A 149 -18.43 1.17 -0.99
N ASP A 150 -19.55 1.90 -1.18
CA ASP A 150 -20.47 1.67 -2.29
C ASP A 150 -19.79 1.94 -3.65
N LEU A 151 -18.98 2.99 -3.74
CA LEU A 151 -18.21 3.30 -4.93
C LEU A 151 -17.17 2.22 -5.21
N VAL A 152 -16.44 1.78 -4.18
CA VAL A 152 -15.44 0.70 -4.31
C VAL A 152 -16.12 -0.59 -4.77
N ALA A 153 -17.26 -0.96 -4.19
CA ALA A 153 -18.00 -2.15 -4.57
C ALA A 153 -18.55 -2.09 -6.01
N ALA A 154 -18.97 -0.92 -6.47
CA ALA A 154 -19.41 -0.71 -7.85
C ALA A 154 -18.26 -0.86 -8.86
N GLU A 155 -17.05 -0.45 -8.48
CA GLU A 155 -15.86 -0.54 -9.34
C GLU A 155 -15.16 -1.92 -9.28
N LEU A 156 -15.23 -2.59 -8.15
CA LEU A 156 -14.65 -3.89 -7.88
C LEU A 156 -15.74 -4.86 -7.35
N PRO A 157 -16.73 -5.24 -8.18
CA PRO A 157 -17.76 -6.17 -7.76
C PRO A 157 -17.18 -7.53 -7.40
N PRO A 158 -17.88 -8.33 -6.56
CA PRO A 158 -17.41 -9.66 -6.14
C PRO A 158 -16.96 -10.53 -7.30
N GLY A 159 -15.82 -11.20 -7.13
CA GLY A 159 -15.24 -12.07 -8.14
C GLY A 159 -14.37 -11.38 -9.19
N THR A 160 -14.19 -10.06 -9.15
CA THR A 160 -13.30 -9.34 -10.09
C THR A 160 -11.87 -9.25 -9.60
N VAL A 161 -11.66 -9.22 -8.30
CA VAL A 161 -10.33 -9.10 -7.66
C VAL A 161 -10.18 -10.12 -6.54
N ASP A 162 -8.97 -10.63 -6.36
CA ASP A 162 -8.62 -11.57 -5.30
C ASP A 162 -8.06 -10.83 -4.08
N VAL A 163 -7.27 -9.78 -4.32
CA VAL A 163 -6.62 -8.98 -3.27
C VAL A 163 -6.77 -7.49 -3.56
N ILE A 164 -7.20 -6.73 -2.56
CA ILE A 164 -7.18 -5.26 -2.57
C ILE A 164 -6.10 -4.79 -1.60
N PHE A 165 -5.10 -4.09 -2.13
CA PHE A 165 -4.16 -3.34 -1.32
C PHE A 165 -4.81 -2.06 -0.81
N VAL A 166 -4.61 -1.77 0.47
CA VAL A 166 -5.09 -0.52 1.09
C VAL A 166 -3.90 0.23 1.69
N PRO A 167 -3.11 0.91 0.84
CA PRO A 167 -2.02 1.74 1.33
C PRO A 167 -2.55 3.02 1.95
N GLY A 168 -1.99 3.45 3.08
CA GLY A 168 -2.35 4.74 3.68
C GLY A 168 -2.01 4.88 5.15
N SER A 169 -2.12 6.11 5.64
CA SER A 169 -1.94 6.47 7.06
C SER A 169 -3.29 6.60 7.77
N LEU A 170 -4.13 5.58 7.65
CA LEU A 170 -5.43 5.57 8.32
C LEU A 170 -5.25 5.56 9.84
N ARG A 171 -5.87 6.52 10.52
CA ARG A 171 -5.76 6.72 11.96
C ARG A 171 -7.15 6.85 12.59
N GLN A 172 -7.22 6.66 13.88
CA GLN A 172 -8.43 7.05 14.60
C GLN A 172 -8.52 8.59 14.69
N ASP A 173 -9.74 9.11 14.56
CA ASP A 173 -10.00 10.52 14.79
C ASP A 173 -9.65 10.84 16.27
N PRO A 174 -8.72 11.77 16.54
CA PRO A 174 -8.33 12.09 17.91
C PRO A 174 -9.47 12.71 18.72
N ASN A 175 -10.52 13.23 18.06
CA ASN A 175 -11.70 13.82 18.71
C ASN A 175 -12.79 12.80 19.02
N LYS A 176 -12.60 11.53 18.63
CA LYS A 176 -13.54 10.45 18.91
C LYS A 176 -12.99 9.47 19.94
N PRO A 177 -13.87 8.81 20.73
CA PRO A 177 -13.43 7.73 21.62
C PRO A 177 -12.66 6.64 20.85
N ARG A 178 -11.58 6.16 21.44
CA ARG A 178 -10.85 5.02 20.87
C ARG A 178 -11.73 3.78 20.89
N THR A 179 -11.74 3.05 19.78
CA THR A 179 -12.50 1.80 19.63
C THR A 179 -11.56 0.66 19.25
N ASP A 180 -11.94 -0.55 19.60
CA ASP A 180 -11.27 -1.78 19.18
C ASP A 180 -12.27 -2.72 18.49
N PRO A 181 -12.10 -3.03 17.21
CA PRO A 181 -11.09 -2.48 16.32
C PRO A 181 -11.34 -0.99 16.01
N PRO A 182 -10.31 -0.24 15.57
CA PRO A 182 -10.44 1.14 15.11
C PRO A 182 -11.50 1.30 14.02
N GLU A 183 -12.12 2.49 13.92
CA GLU A 183 -13.19 2.73 12.94
C GLU A 183 -12.74 2.48 11.49
N TYR A 184 -11.50 2.85 11.14
CA TYR A 184 -10.95 2.57 9.82
C TYR A 184 -10.85 1.07 9.51
N VAL A 185 -10.61 0.22 10.52
CA VAL A 185 -10.60 -1.24 10.35
C VAL A 185 -12.00 -1.76 10.03
N ARG A 186 -13.05 -1.17 10.63
CA ARG A 186 -14.44 -1.51 10.27
C ARG A 186 -14.76 -1.10 8.82
N SER A 187 -14.17 -0.01 8.33
CA SER A 187 -14.29 0.36 6.91
C SER A 187 -13.61 -0.68 6.01
N LEU A 188 -12.41 -1.16 6.37
CA LEU A 188 -11.75 -2.28 5.67
C LEU A 188 -12.62 -3.54 5.65
N GLN A 189 -13.24 -3.89 6.77
CA GLN A 189 -14.16 -5.04 6.87
C GLN A 189 -15.36 -4.90 5.94
N ARG A 190 -15.94 -3.68 5.83
CA ARG A 190 -17.04 -3.42 4.89
C ARG A 190 -16.60 -3.55 3.45
N VAL A 191 -15.43 -3.02 3.08
CA VAL A 191 -14.84 -3.17 1.73
C VAL A 191 -14.62 -4.64 1.41
N ALA A 192 -14.00 -5.42 2.33
CA ALA A 192 -13.76 -6.85 2.13
C ALA A 192 -15.07 -7.59 1.79
N ARG A 193 -16.11 -7.41 2.61
CA ARG A 193 -17.42 -8.06 2.41
C ARG A 193 -18.11 -7.62 1.11
N ALA A 194 -18.02 -6.32 0.78
CA ALA A 194 -18.68 -5.78 -0.39
C ALA A 194 -18.01 -6.22 -1.70
N THR A 195 -16.71 -6.48 -1.69
CA THR A 195 -15.94 -6.90 -2.87
C THR A 195 -15.67 -8.39 -2.93
N GLY A 196 -15.81 -9.11 -1.80
CA GLY A 196 -15.44 -10.52 -1.69
C GLY A 196 -13.93 -10.76 -1.84
N ALA A 197 -13.09 -9.76 -1.54
CA ALA A 197 -11.65 -9.81 -1.73
C ALA A 197 -10.90 -9.83 -0.38
N TYR A 198 -9.71 -10.42 -0.37
CA TYR A 198 -8.76 -10.21 0.72
C TYR A 198 -8.32 -8.75 0.77
N ILE A 199 -8.18 -8.19 1.97
CA ILE A 199 -7.62 -6.85 2.18
C ILE A 199 -6.21 -6.97 2.74
N VAL A 200 -5.27 -6.29 2.12
CA VAL A 200 -3.89 -6.14 2.58
C VAL A 200 -3.63 -4.66 2.83
N GLN A 201 -3.83 -4.22 4.06
CA GLN A 201 -3.53 -2.85 4.46
C GLN A 201 -2.05 -2.69 4.76
N THR A 202 -1.44 -1.62 4.22
CA THR A 202 -0.05 -1.23 4.45
C THR A 202 0.02 0.18 4.99
N LYS A 203 0.63 0.34 6.18
CA LYS A 203 0.75 1.61 6.89
C LYS A 203 2.20 1.98 7.16
N TRP A 204 2.46 3.29 7.24
CA TRP A 204 3.70 3.81 7.77
C TRP A 204 3.75 3.64 9.30
N PRO A 205 4.86 3.20 9.90
CA PRO A 205 5.00 3.15 11.34
C PRO A 205 5.28 4.51 11.98
N ASN A 206 5.61 5.52 11.18
CA ASN A 206 6.00 6.86 11.62
C ASN A 206 5.29 7.97 10.83
N ALA A 207 5.40 9.19 11.32
CA ALA A 207 4.93 10.42 10.67
C ALA A 207 6.01 11.49 10.73
N LEU A 208 6.54 11.90 9.56
CA LEU A 208 7.64 12.86 9.48
C LEU A 208 7.21 14.31 9.79
N ASN A 209 6.01 14.70 9.33
CA ASN A 209 5.52 16.07 9.51
C ASN A 209 5.18 16.40 10.97
N ARG A 210 4.69 15.39 11.68
CA ARG A 210 4.20 15.46 13.05
C ARG A 210 4.60 14.18 13.78
N PRO A 211 5.82 14.10 14.32
CA PRO A 211 6.33 12.89 14.97
C PRO A 211 5.43 12.36 16.10
N GLU A 212 4.69 13.27 16.79
CA GLU A 212 3.70 12.91 17.81
C GLU A 212 2.54 12.05 17.27
N GLU A 213 2.22 12.16 15.99
CA GLU A 213 1.20 11.33 15.34
C GLU A 213 1.69 9.91 15.05
N SER A 214 2.98 9.60 15.24
CA SER A 214 3.54 8.25 15.07
C SER A 214 2.95 7.26 16.07
N VAL A 215 2.34 7.72 17.14
CA VAL A 215 1.65 6.86 18.14
C VAL A 215 0.57 5.97 17.50
N ASP A 216 -0.07 6.43 16.43
CA ASP A 216 -1.06 5.66 15.66
C ASP A 216 -0.46 5.05 14.37
N GLY A 217 0.86 5.12 14.21
CA GLY A 217 1.58 4.55 13.08
C GLY A 217 1.73 3.04 13.18
N GLY A 218 1.88 2.36 12.04
CA GLY A 218 1.95 0.89 11.97
C GLY A 218 0.59 0.22 12.15
N GLY A 219 0.62 -1.02 12.59
CA GLY A 219 -0.59 -1.83 12.72
C GLY A 219 -1.23 -2.18 11.37
N SER A 220 -0.42 -2.38 10.34
CA SER A 220 -0.87 -2.91 9.06
C SER A 220 -1.66 -4.19 9.28
N THR A 221 -2.72 -4.40 8.50
CA THR A 221 -3.75 -5.40 8.82
C THR A 221 -4.07 -6.23 7.58
N ALA A 222 -4.23 -7.53 7.73
CA ALA A 222 -4.79 -8.42 6.71
C ALA A 222 -6.18 -8.88 7.12
N LEU A 223 -7.12 -8.91 6.15
CA LEU A 223 -8.49 -9.38 6.37
C LEU A 223 -8.88 -10.42 5.31
N SER A 224 -9.75 -11.35 5.72
CA SER A 224 -10.39 -12.29 4.81
C SER A 224 -11.51 -11.61 3.97
N PRO A 225 -12.01 -12.26 2.91
CA PRO A 225 -13.15 -11.78 2.12
C PRO A 225 -14.43 -11.58 2.97
N GLU A 226 -14.59 -12.35 4.05
CA GLU A 226 -15.70 -12.24 5.00
C GLU A 226 -15.54 -11.04 5.95
N GLY A 227 -14.39 -10.35 5.87
CA GLY A 227 -14.05 -9.21 6.72
C GLY A 227 -13.53 -9.60 8.10
N ASP A 228 -13.08 -10.84 8.28
CA ASP A 228 -12.39 -11.25 9.50
C ASP A 228 -10.97 -10.71 9.50
N ILE A 229 -10.55 -10.17 10.64
CA ILE A 229 -9.15 -9.79 10.84
C ILE A 229 -8.32 -11.08 10.95
N LEU A 230 -7.46 -11.33 9.98
CA LEU A 230 -6.52 -12.46 10.02
C LEU A 230 -5.40 -12.15 11.01
N PHE A 231 -4.79 -10.97 10.90
CA PHE A 231 -3.80 -10.47 11.85
C PHE A 231 -3.63 -8.94 11.73
N ARG A 232 -2.98 -8.38 12.75
CA ARG A 232 -2.50 -6.99 12.76
C ARG A 232 -1.04 -6.97 13.16
N LEU A 233 -0.24 -6.17 12.47
CA LEU A 233 1.18 -6.01 12.76
C LEU A 233 1.39 -5.13 14.00
N PRO A 234 2.59 -5.20 14.63
CA PRO A 234 2.93 -4.33 15.75
C PRO A 234 2.85 -2.85 15.36
N MET A 235 2.46 -2.02 16.32
CA MET A 235 2.43 -0.57 16.17
C MET A 235 3.84 0.01 16.28
N GLN A 236 4.09 1.13 15.59
CA GLN A 236 5.32 1.94 15.72
C GLN A 236 6.64 1.19 15.43
N THR A 237 6.56 0.04 14.79
CA THR A 237 7.73 -0.76 14.45
C THR A 237 7.89 -0.90 12.95
N SER A 238 9.15 -0.85 12.48
CA SER A 238 9.49 -1.13 11.08
C SER A 238 9.84 -2.60 10.90
N GLY A 239 9.41 -3.19 9.79
CA GLY A 239 9.73 -4.56 9.44
C GLY A 239 8.89 -5.10 8.30
N VAL A 240 9.05 -6.37 8.04
CA VAL A 240 8.33 -7.11 7.00
C VAL A 240 7.61 -8.29 7.64
N ALA A 241 6.31 -8.40 7.39
CA ALA A 241 5.54 -9.59 7.72
C ALA A 241 5.40 -10.49 6.49
N VAL A 242 5.68 -11.76 6.63
CA VAL A 242 5.48 -12.76 5.57
C VAL A 242 4.42 -13.76 6.00
N PHE A 243 3.44 -14.02 5.13
CA PHE A 243 2.29 -14.86 5.45
C PHE A 243 1.75 -15.57 4.21
N THR A 244 1.00 -16.63 4.42
CA THR A 244 0.20 -17.27 3.38
C THR A 244 -1.18 -16.61 3.32
N LEU A 245 -1.66 -16.28 2.13
CA LEU A 245 -2.96 -15.64 1.95
C LEU A 245 -4.07 -16.55 2.53
N GLY A 246 -4.88 -16.00 3.42
CA GLY A 246 -5.91 -16.71 4.17
C GLY A 246 -5.50 -17.22 5.54
N ASP A 247 -4.21 -17.31 5.84
CA ASP A 247 -3.72 -17.73 7.15
C ASP A 247 -3.82 -16.60 8.19
N ARG A 248 -4.01 -16.99 9.45
CA ARG A 248 -3.96 -16.07 10.61
C ARG A 248 -2.55 -15.92 11.17
N HIS A 249 -1.60 -16.72 10.69
CA HIS A 249 -0.20 -16.70 11.12
C HIS A 249 0.65 -15.87 10.15
N PHE A 250 1.60 -15.11 10.70
CA PHE A 250 2.63 -14.40 9.96
C PHE A 250 3.99 -14.49 10.66
N GLU A 251 5.05 -14.42 9.87
CA GLU A 251 6.42 -14.30 10.37
C GLU A 251 6.80 -12.81 10.34
N TRP A 252 7.16 -12.25 11.49
CA TRP A 252 7.61 -10.87 11.58
C TRP A 252 9.12 -10.75 11.63
N HIS A 253 9.65 -9.88 10.79
CA HIS A 253 11.08 -9.59 10.71
C HIS A 253 11.27 -8.07 10.84
N SER A 254 11.72 -7.62 12.04
CA SER A 254 11.95 -6.20 12.30
C SER A 254 13.16 -5.68 11.52
N GLU A 255 13.07 -4.43 11.10
CA GLU A 255 14.21 -3.63 10.65
C GLU A 255 15.11 -3.42 11.86
N ALA A 256 16.43 -3.71 11.74
CA ALA A 256 17.39 -3.59 12.83
C ALA A 256 17.74 -2.12 13.14
#